data_575db561ebbb7cd9a3e5f22d526e5608
#
_entry.id   575db561ebbb7cd9a3e5f22d526e5608
#
_cell.length_a   1.000
_cell.length_b   1.000
_cell.length_c   1.000
_cell.angle_alpha   90.00
_cell.angle_beta   90.00
_cell.angle_gamma   90.00
#
_symmetry.space_group_name_H-M   'P 1'
#
loop_
_entity.id
_entity.type
_entity.pdbx_description
1 polymer ?
#
loop_
_entity_poly.entity_id
_entity_poly.type
_entity_poly.pdbx_seq_one_letter_code
_entity_poly.pdbx_strand_id
1 'polypeptide(L)'
;MASAPSINERATDRGQASVELLAGVPALFLAGLIALQLLAVGYSATLADGAAEAGAVALAADRPARPAVRDALPGWTDGRVDVHVEGGRVAVELRPPSPIGALSRRLSVDSSVWVRRPGEER
;
A
#
# COMPACT_ATOMS: atom_id res chain seq x y z
N MET A 1 -36.91 18.40 -44.80
CA MET A 1 -37.23 16.98 -44.50
C MET A 1 -36.10 16.34 -43.76
N ALA A 2 -36.33 15.94 -42.53
CA ALA A 2 -35.36 15.17 -41.82
C ALA A 2 -35.38 13.72 -42.34
N SER A 3 -34.28 13.26 -42.97
CA SER A 3 -34.15 11.88 -43.35
C SER A 3 -33.83 10.99 -42.10
N ALA A 4 -34.56 9.91 -41.96
CA ALA A 4 -34.23 8.92 -40.90
C ALA A 4 -32.84 8.33 -41.16
N PRO A 5 -32.02 8.12 -40.13
CA PRO A 5 -30.73 7.46 -40.31
C PRO A 5 -30.90 6.06 -40.90
N SER A 6 -30.01 5.69 -41.82
CA SER A 6 -30.06 4.39 -42.46
C SER A 6 -29.79 3.26 -41.45
N ILE A 7 -30.23 2.03 -41.76
CA ILE A 7 -29.98 0.85 -40.90
C ILE A 7 -28.48 0.63 -40.71
N ASN A 8 -27.64 0.95 -41.70
CA ASN A 8 -26.18 0.85 -41.61
C ASN A 8 -25.59 1.82 -40.60
N GLU A 9 -26.08 3.04 -40.52
CA GLU A 9 -25.65 4.03 -39.52
C GLU A 9 -25.95 3.58 -38.09
N ARG A 10 -27.15 3.01 -37.86
CA ARG A 10 -27.52 2.44 -36.57
C ARG A 10 -26.69 1.23 -36.19
N ALA A 11 -26.37 0.37 -37.14
CA ALA A 11 -25.51 -0.79 -36.92
C ALA A 11 -24.07 -0.35 -36.60
N THR A 12 -23.56 0.71 -37.25
CA THR A 12 -22.25 1.29 -36.98
C THR A 12 -22.18 1.91 -35.57
N ASP A 13 -23.21 2.66 -35.16
CA ASP A 13 -23.30 3.24 -33.81
C ASP A 13 -23.33 2.18 -32.73
N ARG A 14 -24.06 1.09 -32.93
CA ARG A 14 -24.08 -0.05 -32.01
C ARG A 14 -22.74 -0.77 -31.94
N GLY A 15 -22.07 -0.95 -33.08
CA GLY A 15 -20.74 -1.53 -33.16
C GLY A 15 -19.72 -0.67 -32.44
N GLN A 16 -19.79 0.63 -32.59
CA GLN A 16 -18.91 1.60 -31.92
C GLN A 16 -19.11 1.59 -30.39
N ALA A 17 -20.36 1.60 -29.92
CA ALA A 17 -20.66 1.51 -28.51
C ALA A 17 -20.16 0.20 -27.88
N SER A 18 -20.24 -0.92 -28.58
CA SER A 18 -19.72 -2.20 -28.13
C SER A 18 -18.19 -2.22 -28.06
N VAL A 19 -17.51 -1.58 -29.01
CA VAL A 19 -16.04 -1.43 -29.03
C VAL A 19 -15.60 -0.54 -27.87
N GLU A 20 -16.30 0.57 -27.62
CA GLU A 20 -16.03 1.47 -26.49
C GLU A 20 -16.21 0.73 -25.15
N LEU A 21 -17.26 -0.07 -25.02
CA LEU A 21 -17.52 -0.88 -23.82
C LEU A 21 -16.42 -1.92 -23.63
N LEU A 22 -16.03 -2.63 -24.70
CA LEU A 22 -14.95 -3.62 -24.68
C LEU A 22 -13.60 -3.03 -24.29
N ALA A 23 -13.31 -1.80 -24.70
CA ALA A 23 -12.10 -1.08 -24.32
C ALA A 23 -12.22 -0.46 -22.91
N GLY A 24 -13.40 0.02 -22.55
CA GLY A 24 -13.66 0.70 -21.28
C GLY A 24 -13.62 -0.24 -20.08
N VAL A 25 -14.12 -1.46 -20.21
CA VAL A 25 -14.15 -2.43 -19.10
C VAL A 25 -12.74 -2.81 -18.62
N PRO A 26 -11.79 -3.19 -19.48
CA PRO A 26 -10.42 -3.44 -19.05
C PRO A 26 -9.73 -2.21 -18.45
N ALA A 27 -9.96 -1.03 -19.03
CA ALA A 27 -9.40 0.22 -18.51
C ALA A 27 -9.93 0.54 -17.11
N LEU A 28 -11.23 0.38 -16.88
CA LEU A 28 -11.86 0.56 -15.57
C LEU A 28 -11.34 -0.45 -14.55
N PHE A 29 -11.19 -1.70 -14.97
CA PHE A 29 -10.63 -2.75 -14.12
C PHE A 29 -9.18 -2.43 -13.73
N LEU A 30 -8.36 -1.99 -14.67
CA LEU A 30 -6.98 -1.57 -14.41
C LEU A 30 -6.94 -0.38 -13.45
N ALA A 31 -7.79 0.61 -13.66
CA ALA A 31 -7.89 1.77 -12.75
C ALA A 31 -8.28 1.33 -11.33
N GLY A 32 -9.20 0.38 -11.20
CA GLY A 32 -9.59 -0.21 -9.92
C GLY A 32 -8.43 -0.93 -9.23
N LEU A 33 -7.63 -1.69 -9.98
CA LEU A 33 -6.44 -2.35 -9.44
C LEU A 33 -5.40 -1.34 -8.96
N ILE A 34 -5.18 -0.26 -9.71
CA ILE A 34 -4.26 0.80 -9.31
C ILE A 34 -4.74 1.48 -8.02
N ALA A 35 -6.03 1.80 -7.94
CA ALA A 35 -6.62 2.40 -6.74
C ALA A 35 -6.49 1.47 -5.53
N LEU A 36 -6.76 0.19 -5.70
CA LEU A 36 -6.58 -0.81 -4.65
C LEU A 36 -5.12 -0.91 -4.19
N GLN A 37 -4.17 -0.86 -5.13
CA GLN A 37 -2.75 -0.90 -4.82
C GLN A 37 -2.32 0.33 -4.02
N LEU A 38 -2.79 1.53 -4.39
CA LEU A 38 -2.50 2.76 -3.66
C LEU A 38 -3.09 2.72 -2.24
N LEU A 39 -4.29 2.18 -2.09
CA LEU A 39 -4.92 1.98 -0.79
C LEU A 39 -4.10 1.02 0.09
N ALA A 40 -3.64 -0.08 -0.49
CA ALA A 40 -2.80 -1.06 0.21
C ALA A 40 -1.47 -0.45 0.67
N VAL A 41 -0.84 0.38 -0.15
CA VAL A 41 0.39 1.11 0.19
C VAL A 41 0.12 2.09 1.35
N GLY A 42 -0.93 2.90 1.26
CA GLY A 42 -1.30 3.85 2.30
C GLY A 42 -1.61 3.16 3.64
N TYR A 43 -2.35 2.07 3.59
CA TYR A 43 -2.65 1.27 4.78
C TYR A 43 -1.38 0.68 5.40
N SER A 44 -0.49 0.13 4.58
CA SER A 44 0.80 -0.41 5.05
C SER A 44 1.69 0.66 5.66
N ALA A 45 1.68 1.88 5.12
CA ALA A 45 2.38 3.02 5.70
C ALA A 45 1.89 3.34 7.10
N THR A 46 0.58 3.43 7.29
CA THR A 46 -0.03 3.68 8.61
C THR A 46 0.32 2.58 9.62
N LEU A 47 0.31 1.32 9.18
CA LEU A 47 0.71 0.20 10.04
C LEU A 47 2.20 0.28 10.43
N ALA A 48 3.07 0.61 9.48
CA ALA A 48 4.49 0.74 9.72
C ALA A 48 4.78 1.88 10.71
N ASP A 49 4.10 3.02 10.59
CA ASP A 49 4.21 4.15 11.51
C ASP A 49 3.81 3.76 12.93
N GLY A 50 2.64 3.14 13.09
CA GLY A 50 2.16 2.68 14.39
C GLY A 50 3.08 1.64 15.03
N ALA A 51 3.61 0.73 14.23
CA ALA A 51 4.55 -0.29 14.69
C ALA A 51 5.90 0.32 15.10
N ALA A 52 6.40 1.30 14.35
CA ALA A 52 7.62 2.01 14.69
C ALA A 52 7.47 2.79 16.02
N GLU A 53 6.33 3.44 16.22
CA GLU A 53 6.01 4.08 17.50
C GLU A 53 5.97 3.09 18.66
N ALA A 54 5.32 1.95 18.49
CA ALA A 54 5.27 0.90 19.51
C ALA A 54 6.68 0.39 19.87
N GLY A 55 7.53 0.20 18.85
CA GLY A 55 8.93 -0.16 19.05
C GLY A 55 9.72 0.92 19.79
N ALA A 56 9.51 2.18 19.45
CA ALA A 56 10.17 3.32 20.09
C ALA A 56 9.76 3.46 21.56
N VAL A 57 8.48 3.30 21.86
CA VAL A 57 7.97 3.33 23.24
C VAL A 57 8.55 2.18 24.06
N ALA A 58 8.63 0.98 23.49
CA ALA A 58 9.25 -0.18 24.15
C ALA A 58 10.72 0.10 24.45
N LEU A 59 11.45 0.64 23.49
CA LEU A 59 12.88 0.97 23.64
C LEU A 59 13.10 2.05 24.70
N ALA A 60 12.23 3.05 24.75
CA ALA A 60 12.27 4.11 25.78
C ALA A 60 12.00 3.55 27.19
N ALA A 61 11.26 2.44 27.28
CA ALA A 61 10.98 1.74 28.52
C ALA A 61 11.96 0.59 28.83
N ASP A 62 13.12 0.56 28.16
CA ASP A 62 14.14 -0.52 28.26
C ASP A 62 13.60 -1.91 27.97
N ARG A 63 12.59 -1.99 27.10
CA ARG A 63 12.03 -3.26 26.61
C ARG A 63 12.47 -3.53 25.16
N PRO A 64 12.53 -4.82 24.76
CA PRO A 64 12.92 -5.12 23.38
C PRO A 64 11.91 -4.57 22.38
N ALA A 65 12.41 -3.85 21.39
CA ALA A 65 11.59 -3.17 20.38
C ALA A 65 10.97 -4.14 19.37
N ARG A 66 11.69 -5.17 18.96
CA ARG A 66 11.22 -6.11 17.93
C ARG A 66 9.92 -6.84 18.28
N PRO A 67 9.75 -7.41 19.47
CA PRO A 67 8.47 -7.99 19.85
C PRO A 67 7.33 -6.98 19.89
N ALA A 68 7.60 -5.76 20.39
CA ALA A 68 6.60 -4.70 20.45
C ALA A 68 6.13 -4.27 19.05
N VAL A 69 7.04 -4.19 18.08
CA VAL A 69 6.71 -3.92 16.68
C VAL A 69 5.82 -5.03 16.10
N ARG A 70 6.18 -6.28 16.33
CA ARG A 70 5.42 -7.42 15.81
C ARG A 70 4.03 -7.52 16.43
N ASP A 71 3.91 -7.27 17.72
CA ASP A 71 2.64 -7.29 18.44
C ASP A 71 1.69 -6.18 18.00
N ALA A 72 2.24 -5.07 17.50
CA ALA A 72 1.47 -3.94 16.97
C ALA A 72 0.96 -4.19 15.54
N LEU A 73 1.45 -5.21 14.86
CA LEU A 73 1.12 -5.52 13.47
C LEU A 73 0.15 -6.71 13.37
N PRO A 74 -0.79 -6.68 12.39
CA PRO A 74 -1.64 -7.83 12.15
C PRO A 74 -0.85 -9.05 11.63
N GLY A 75 -1.35 -10.25 11.90
CA GLY A 75 -0.67 -11.51 11.57
C GLY A 75 -0.36 -11.71 10.08
N TRP A 76 -1.12 -11.09 9.17
CA TRP A 76 -0.84 -11.18 7.74
C TRP A 76 0.46 -10.49 7.32
N THR A 77 1.02 -9.66 8.19
CA THR A 77 2.31 -8.98 7.96
C THR A 77 3.51 -9.87 8.23
N ASP A 78 3.31 -11.05 8.81
CA ASP A 78 4.38 -12.00 9.09
C ASP A 78 5.14 -12.34 7.80
N GLY A 79 6.47 -12.25 7.85
CA GLY A 79 7.33 -12.44 6.69
C GLY A 79 7.40 -11.25 5.72
N ARG A 80 6.65 -10.17 5.97
CA ARG A 80 6.66 -8.93 5.17
C ARG A 80 7.21 -7.72 5.91
N VAL A 81 7.64 -7.93 7.15
CA VAL A 81 8.14 -6.89 8.04
C VAL A 81 9.61 -7.10 8.31
N ASP A 82 10.39 -6.06 8.08
CA ASP A 82 11.78 -5.97 8.51
C ASP A 82 11.90 -4.88 9.57
N VAL A 83 12.51 -5.22 10.70
CA VAL A 83 12.69 -4.31 11.83
C VAL A 83 14.17 -4.09 12.06
N HIS A 84 14.60 -2.85 11.97
CA HIS A 84 15.96 -2.45 12.26
C HIS A 84 15.98 -1.57 13.50
N VAL A 85 16.76 -1.98 14.50
CA VAL A 85 16.93 -1.22 15.72
C VAL A 85 18.41 -0.90 15.87
N GLU A 86 18.76 0.37 15.82
CA GLU A 86 20.13 0.83 15.89
C GLU A 86 20.20 2.19 16.56
N GLY A 87 21.05 2.32 17.58
CA GLY A 87 21.38 3.60 18.21
C GLY A 87 20.19 4.43 18.68
N GLY A 88 19.13 3.81 19.18
CA GLY A 88 17.90 4.50 19.60
C GLY A 88 16.91 4.80 18.47
N ARG A 89 17.23 4.34 17.25
CA ARG A 89 16.34 4.41 16.10
C ARG A 89 15.63 3.08 15.89
N VAL A 90 14.33 3.13 15.75
CA VAL A 90 13.52 2.00 15.32
C VAL A 90 13.01 2.28 13.92
N ALA A 91 13.44 1.47 12.96
CA ALA A 91 12.96 1.54 11.58
C ALA A 91 12.17 0.28 11.26
N VAL A 92 10.97 0.47 10.76
CA VAL A 92 10.07 -0.61 10.35
C VAL A 92 9.83 -0.50 8.87
N GLU A 93 10.21 -1.53 8.14
CA GLU A 93 9.92 -1.66 6.72
C GLU A 93 8.82 -2.70 6.54
N LEU A 94 7.72 -2.29 5.94
CA LEU A 94 6.57 -3.16 5.66
C LEU A 94 6.32 -3.21 4.17
N ARG A 95 6.31 -4.43 3.63
CA ARG A 95 5.95 -4.66 2.23
C ARG A 95 4.43 -4.78 2.10
N PRO A 96 3.78 -3.88 1.32
CA PRO A 96 2.34 -3.94 1.13
C PRO A 96 1.93 -5.19 0.35
N PRO A 97 0.74 -5.74 0.61
CA PRO A 97 0.20 -6.81 -0.21
C PRO A 97 -0.06 -6.29 -1.63
N SER A 98 0.31 -7.08 -2.62
CA SER A 98 0.08 -6.73 -4.02
C SER A 98 -0.42 -7.95 -4.77
N PRO A 99 -1.44 -7.81 -5.62
CA PRO A 99 -1.90 -8.88 -6.49
C PRO A 99 -0.85 -9.24 -7.56
N ILE A 100 0.10 -8.35 -7.80
CA ILE A 100 1.20 -8.57 -8.76
C ILE A 100 2.49 -8.76 -7.97
N GLY A 101 2.96 -10.01 -7.85
CA GLY A 101 4.12 -10.35 -7.03
C GLY A 101 5.43 -9.64 -7.40
N ALA A 102 5.59 -9.23 -8.68
CA ALA A 102 6.73 -8.44 -9.12
C ALA A 102 6.70 -6.99 -8.61
N LEU A 103 5.50 -6.44 -8.41
CA LEU A 103 5.31 -5.07 -7.95
C LEU A 103 5.52 -4.96 -6.44
N SER A 104 5.14 -5.98 -5.67
CA SER A 104 5.30 -5.97 -4.22
C SER A 104 6.76 -5.93 -3.77
N ARG A 105 7.69 -6.41 -4.59
CA ARG A 105 9.12 -6.35 -4.30
C ARG A 105 9.71 -4.94 -4.47
N ARG A 106 9.04 -4.08 -5.24
CA ARG A 106 9.48 -2.71 -5.51
C ARG A 106 8.79 -1.67 -4.64
N LEU A 107 7.70 -2.04 -4.00
CA LEU A 107 6.92 -1.18 -3.14
C LEU A 107 7.13 -1.60 -1.69
N SER A 108 8.14 -1.06 -1.07
CA SER A 108 8.32 -1.14 0.38
C SER A 108 7.94 0.19 1.02
N VAL A 109 7.30 0.10 2.17
CA VAL A 109 6.97 1.25 2.99
C VAL A 109 7.81 1.17 4.25
N ASP A 110 8.60 2.19 4.46
CA ASP A 110 9.46 2.30 5.63
C ASP A 110 8.96 3.42 6.56
N SER A 111 9.07 3.17 7.84
CA SER A 111 8.87 4.17 8.87
C SER A 111 9.95 4.04 9.92
N SER A 112 10.44 5.16 10.39
CA SER A 112 11.47 5.21 11.41
C SER A 112 11.17 6.25 12.48
N VAL A 113 11.34 5.87 13.72
CA VAL A 113 11.17 6.73 14.88
C VAL A 113 12.47 6.77 15.67
N TRP A 114 12.89 7.98 16.01
CA TRP A 114 14.04 8.21 16.86
C TRP A 114 13.62 8.33 18.30
N VAL A 115 14.29 7.58 19.16
CA VAL A 115 14.12 7.68 20.61
C VAL A 115 15.37 8.28 21.22
N ARG A 116 15.19 9.34 21.99
CA ARG A 116 16.26 9.90 22.80
C ARG A 116 16.31 9.16 24.12
N ARG A 117 17.42 8.46 24.38
CA ARG A 117 17.64 7.78 25.66
C ARG A 117 17.96 8.78 26.74
N PRO A 118 17.46 8.60 27.98
CA PRO A 118 17.89 9.38 29.13
C PRO A 118 19.41 9.27 29.31
N GLY A 119 20.11 10.40 29.36
CA GLY A 119 21.56 10.46 29.52
C GLY A 119 22.36 10.67 28.23
N GLU A 120 21.75 10.65 27.05
CA GLU A 120 22.39 10.99 25.76
C GLU A 120 22.20 12.48 25.38
N GLU A 121 21.75 13.29 26.31
CA GLU A 121 21.63 14.73 26.10
C GLU A 121 23.00 15.41 26.13
N ARG A 122 23.35 15.99 25.00
CA ARG A 122 24.48 16.92 24.89
C ARG A 122 24.03 18.27 24.39
#